data_25aa2fd89856d5b8753fe31ef1304e87
#
_entry.id   25aa2fd89856d5b8753fe31ef1304e87
#
_cell.length_a   1.000
_cell.length_b   1.000
_cell.length_c   1.000
_cell.angle_alpha   90.00
_cell.angle_beta   90.00
_cell.angle_gamma   90.00
#
_symmetry.space_group_name_H-M   'P 1'
#
loop_
_entity.id
_entity.type
_entity.pdbx_description
1 polymer ?
#
loop_
_entity_poly.entity_id
_entity_poly.type
_entity_poly.pdbx_seq_one_letter_code
_entity_poly.pdbx_strand_id
1 'polypeptide(L)'
;MATQQQPLRVGLFTDTYAPQINGVVTSVQNLKRGLEELGHSVTVVAPRHPQQILERDVIRLRSAAYRPQPEQFAAFPPSLRKVFEFRRRKFDVIHTHGLGMPVIALGVARFLGVPVVHTYHTRVRDYVHYAPMYATLSWLMNDERWYARGNRLSRRVSHLLHQRLEVSTQGLAARVDTWFCNRCLEVISPAAPMAAELLEMGVRTPITVIPNGINLATLTAPSSDPFPAHGVPVGARRLLTASRLGKEKSIDLLLERFALIRARLPDAHLIVLGDGPERLALEAHAASLGVRDAVTFTGYVSSAVIGHYYQHAEVFVFASVSETQGLVALEAAACGLPVVARGEMGVIECVRDGQTGYLVDKDDAPGFAARTVELLCDPDLHAQFSAASASFAGLEGSHLTMTRRVLEVYARAMLLFRGWDELTLPDAINLARGQFDEDLERLK
;
A
#
# COMPACT_ATOMS: atom_id res chain seq x y z
N MET A 1 10.60 35.44 4.36
CA MET A 1 9.80 35.30 5.59
C MET A 1 8.85 34.12 5.37
N ALA A 2 9.08 33.00 6.00
CA ALA A 2 8.17 31.86 5.91
C ALA A 2 6.86 32.26 6.58
N THR A 3 5.78 32.35 5.82
CA THR A 3 4.42 32.49 6.36
C THR A 3 4.17 31.28 7.26
N GLN A 4 4.12 31.49 8.58
CA GLN A 4 3.67 30.47 9.53
C GLN A 4 2.26 30.07 9.11
N GLN A 5 2.13 28.92 8.46
CA GLN A 5 0.83 28.31 8.20
C GLN A 5 0.13 28.06 9.53
N GLN A 6 -1.10 28.50 9.69
CA GLN A 6 -1.89 28.22 10.89
C GLN A 6 -2.03 26.72 11.08
N PRO A 7 -1.89 26.21 12.31
CA PRO A 7 -2.05 24.79 12.60
C PRO A 7 -3.41 24.26 12.13
N LEU A 8 -3.41 23.26 11.27
CA LEU A 8 -4.63 22.60 10.79
C LEU A 8 -5.07 21.50 11.76
N ARG A 9 -6.37 21.26 11.79
CA ARG A 9 -7.00 20.14 12.50
C ARG A 9 -7.50 19.14 11.44
N VAL A 10 -6.77 18.05 11.30
CA VAL A 10 -6.97 17.05 10.26
C VAL A 10 -7.69 15.84 10.81
N GLY A 11 -8.79 15.42 10.15
CA GLY A 11 -9.46 14.15 10.43
C GLY A 11 -9.02 13.07 9.45
N LEU A 12 -8.22 12.08 9.87
CA LEU A 12 -7.84 10.93 9.06
C LEU A 12 -8.84 9.79 9.25
N PHE A 13 -9.67 9.52 8.24
CA PHE A 13 -10.68 8.47 8.26
C PHE A 13 -10.17 7.24 7.51
N THR A 14 -10.03 6.11 8.17
CA THR A 14 -9.40 4.90 7.60
C THR A 14 -10.15 3.62 7.96
N ASP A 15 -10.23 2.67 7.03
CA ASP A 15 -10.82 1.35 7.27
C ASP A 15 -9.98 0.46 8.17
N THR A 16 -8.67 0.74 8.30
CA THR A 16 -7.71 -0.08 9.02
C THR A 16 -6.74 0.80 9.79
N TYR A 17 -6.49 0.47 11.05
CA TYR A 17 -5.52 1.17 11.91
C TYR A 17 -5.00 0.22 12.98
N ALA A 18 -3.94 0.62 13.69
CA ALA A 18 -3.35 -0.19 14.76
C ALA A 18 -4.42 -0.81 15.70
N PRO A 19 -4.30 -2.07 16.09
CA PRO A 19 -3.12 -2.94 16.01
C PRO A 19 -2.95 -3.71 14.70
N GLN A 20 -3.80 -3.50 13.70
CA GLN A 20 -3.63 -4.11 12.39
C GLN A 20 -2.33 -3.64 11.72
N ILE A 21 -1.74 -4.50 10.88
CA ILE A 21 -0.46 -4.27 10.22
C ILE A 21 -0.62 -4.49 8.73
N ASN A 22 -0.53 -3.39 7.97
CA ASN A 22 -0.54 -3.40 6.51
C ASN A 22 -0.05 -2.03 5.97
N GLY A 23 0.17 -1.93 4.65
CA GLY A 23 0.69 -0.71 4.02
C GLY A 23 -0.18 0.54 4.25
N VAL A 24 -1.51 0.39 4.34
CA VAL A 24 -2.43 1.52 4.62
C VAL A 24 -2.22 2.03 6.04
N VAL A 25 -2.12 1.15 7.02
CA VAL A 25 -1.84 1.52 8.42
C VAL A 25 -0.52 2.27 8.52
N THR A 26 0.54 1.73 7.90
CA THR A 26 1.86 2.37 7.85
C THR A 26 1.79 3.77 7.23
N SER A 27 1.08 3.92 6.10
CA SER A 27 0.90 5.20 5.43
C SER A 27 0.17 6.21 6.31
N VAL A 28 -0.94 5.82 6.94
CA VAL A 28 -1.74 6.69 7.83
C VAL A 28 -0.93 7.10 9.07
N GLN A 29 -0.16 6.18 9.65
CA GLN A 29 0.71 6.46 10.80
C GLN A 29 1.84 7.43 10.44
N ASN A 30 2.47 7.24 9.28
CA ASN A 30 3.53 8.12 8.80
C ASN A 30 2.99 9.53 8.45
N LEU A 31 1.80 9.61 7.84
CA LEU A 31 1.15 10.89 7.60
C LEU A 31 0.75 11.59 8.90
N LYS A 32 0.15 10.86 9.86
CA LYS A 32 -0.17 11.41 11.20
C LYS A 32 1.08 11.98 11.85
N ARG A 33 2.15 11.20 11.89
CA ARG A 33 3.44 11.63 12.49
C ARG A 33 3.97 12.88 11.81
N GLY A 34 4.05 12.90 10.47
CA GLY A 34 4.57 14.06 9.73
C GLY A 34 3.73 15.32 9.93
N LEU A 35 2.40 15.20 9.99
CA LEU A 35 1.52 16.33 10.30
C LEU A 35 1.75 16.87 11.72
N GLU A 36 1.90 15.98 12.72
CA GLU A 36 2.16 16.35 14.11
C GLU A 36 3.55 16.99 14.28
N GLU A 37 4.59 16.45 13.62
CA GLU A 37 5.94 17.02 13.59
C GLU A 37 5.96 18.43 12.95
N LEU A 38 5.06 18.69 12.00
CA LEU A 38 4.89 20.02 11.38
C LEU A 38 3.93 20.94 12.16
N GLY A 39 3.48 20.52 13.35
CA GLY A 39 2.68 21.36 14.26
C GLY A 39 1.17 21.32 14.02
N HIS A 40 0.66 20.39 13.21
CA HIS A 40 -0.76 20.21 12.97
C HIS A 40 -1.39 19.26 14.00
N SER A 41 -2.71 19.38 14.21
CA SER A 41 -3.47 18.49 15.10
C SER A 41 -4.17 17.41 14.28
N VAL A 42 -3.96 16.14 14.63
CA VAL A 42 -4.52 15.01 13.89
C VAL A 42 -5.46 14.19 14.76
N THR A 43 -6.61 13.84 14.22
CA THR A 43 -7.52 12.84 14.82
C THR A 43 -7.74 11.71 13.83
N VAL A 44 -7.38 10.49 14.23
CA VAL A 44 -7.67 9.29 13.42
C VAL A 44 -9.06 8.77 13.77
N VAL A 45 -9.85 8.46 12.75
CA VAL A 45 -11.16 7.81 12.89
C VAL A 45 -11.10 6.45 12.21
N ALA A 46 -11.28 5.38 12.98
CA ALA A 46 -11.11 4.01 12.52
C ALA A 46 -12.15 3.05 13.11
N PRO A 47 -12.35 1.86 12.55
CA PRO A 47 -13.19 0.82 13.14
C PRO A 47 -12.65 0.38 14.52
N ARG A 48 -13.55 -0.07 15.38
CA ARG A 48 -13.20 -0.67 16.66
C ARG A 48 -12.54 -2.03 16.41
N HIS A 49 -11.43 -2.32 17.11
CA HIS A 49 -10.73 -3.60 17.08
C HIS A 49 -10.70 -4.20 18.48
N PRO A 50 -10.88 -5.54 18.66
CA PRO A 50 -10.86 -6.17 19.99
C PRO A 50 -9.59 -5.92 20.79
N GLN A 51 -8.43 -5.90 20.11
CA GLN A 51 -7.11 -5.69 20.71
C GLN A 51 -6.62 -4.23 20.61
N GLN A 52 -7.52 -3.26 20.37
CA GLN A 52 -7.12 -1.86 20.23
C GLN A 52 -6.53 -1.30 21.50
N ILE A 53 -5.49 -0.49 21.38
CA ILE A 53 -4.98 0.36 22.43
C ILE A 53 -5.78 1.66 22.41
N LEU A 54 -6.13 2.19 23.58
CA LEU A 54 -6.81 3.48 23.69
C LEU A 54 -5.79 4.59 23.52
N GLU A 55 -5.93 5.36 22.46
CA GLU A 55 -5.14 6.53 22.15
C GLU A 55 -6.02 7.78 22.20
N ARG A 56 -5.51 8.89 22.76
CA ARG A 56 -6.26 10.13 22.95
C ARG A 56 -6.81 10.72 21.65
N ASP A 57 -6.03 10.57 20.56
CA ASP A 57 -6.33 11.17 19.26
C ASP A 57 -6.88 10.15 18.25
N VAL A 58 -7.38 9.00 18.76
CA VAL A 58 -8.03 7.97 17.93
C VAL A 58 -9.47 7.79 18.38
N ILE A 59 -10.40 8.06 17.46
CA ILE A 59 -11.82 7.83 17.65
C ILE A 59 -12.19 6.50 16.99
N ARG A 60 -12.69 5.55 17.80
CA ARG A 60 -13.13 4.24 17.30
C ARG A 60 -14.64 4.23 17.08
N LEU A 61 -15.04 3.89 15.84
CA LEU A 61 -16.42 3.65 15.48
C LEU A 61 -16.84 2.22 15.81
N ARG A 62 -18.12 1.99 16.12
CA ARG A 62 -18.66 0.63 16.24
C ARG A 62 -18.41 -0.13 14.95
N SER A 63 -18.06 -1.40 15.05
CA SER A 63 -17.68 -2.22 13.91
C SER A 63 -18.05 -3.67 14.14
N ALA A 64 -18.10 -4.45 13.06
CA ALA A 64 -18.17 -5.90 13.10
C ALA A 64 -16.99 -6.49 12.33
N ALA A 65 -16.53 -7.66 12.75
CA ALA A 65 -15.55 -8.43 12.02
C ALA A 65 -16.08 -8.76 10.62
N TYR A 66 -15.25 -8.61 9.63
CA TYR A 66 -15.58 -8.94 8.26
C TYR A 66 -15.37 -10.46 8.05
N ARG A 67 -16.46 -11.22 7.89
CA ARG A 67 -16.41 -12.69 7.90
C ARG A 67 -15.38 -13.33 6.94
N PRO A 68 -15.18 -12.84 5.70
CA PRO A 68 -14.18 -13.39 4.78
C PRO A 68 -12.73 -13.13 5.21
N GLN A 69 -12.50 -12.08 5.98
CA GLN A 69 -11.22 -11.71 6.58
C GLN A 69 -11.47 -11.29 8.03
N PRO A 70 -11.52 -12.24 8.98
CA PRO A 70 -11.88 -11.97 10.38
C PRO A 70 -10.98 -10.95 11.08
N GLU A 71 -9.79 -10.74 10.56
CA GLU A 71 -8.85 -9.71 10.99
C GLU A 71 -9.25 -8.29 10.54
N GLN A 72 -10.18 -8.16 9.58
CA GLN A 72 -10.69 -6.88 9.10
C GLN A 72 -12.03 -6.54 9.76
N PHE A 73 -12.25 -5.25 10.01
CA PHE A 73 -13.44 -4.74 10.69
C PHE A 73 -14.12 -3.66 9.85
N ALA A 74 -15.40 -3.88 9.54
CA ALA A 74 -16.24 -2.89 8.86
C ALA A 74 -16.87 -1.96 9.90
N ALA A 75 -16.68 -0.65 9.73
CA ALA A 75 -17.29 0.35 10.61
C ALA A 75 -18.79 0.53 10.30
N PHE A 76 -19.58 0.75 11.34
CA PHE A 76 -20.94 1.24 11.22
C PHE A 76 -20.99 2.77 11.19
N PRO A 77 -22.04 3.37 10.61
CA PRO A 77 -22.26 4.81 10.68
C PRO A 77 -22.16 5.33 12.11
N PRO A 78 -21.58 6.53 12.31
CA PRO A 78 -21.41 7.09 13.64
C PRO A 78 -22.75 7.41 14.30
N SER A 79 -22.84 7.17 15.61
CA SER A 79 -23.97 7.64 16.39
C SER A 79 -24.00 9.18 16.47
N LEU A 80 -25.16 9.78 16.77
CA LEU A 80 -25.29 11.22 16.98
C LEU A 80 -24.26 11.78 17.96
N ARG A 81 -23.99 11.04 19.07
CA ARG A 81 -22.96 11.42 20.04
C ARG A 81 -21.57 11.53 19.39
N LYS A 82 -21.23 10.61 18.48
CA LYS A 82 -19.95 10.64 17.75
C LYS A 82 -19.90 11.79 16.74
N VAL A 83 -21.00 12.09 16.07
CA VAL A 83 -21.11 13.25 15.18
C VAL A 83 -20.88 14.57 15.93
N PHE A 84 -21.44 14.72 17.14
CA PHE A 84 -21.16 15.86 18.00
C PHE A 84 -19.70 15.89 18.49
N GLU A 85 -19.09 14.74 18.73
CA GLU A 85 -17.66 14.66 19.07
C GLU A 85 -16.81 15.19 17.89
N PHE A 86 -17.10 14.78 16.65
CA PHE A 86 -16.44 15.33 15.46
C PHE A 86 -16.61 16.84 15.34
N ARG A 87 -17.81 17.38 15.58
CA ARG A 87 -18.05 18.84 15.57
C ARG A 87 -17.16 19.59 16.60
N ARG A 88 -16.89 18.98 17.77
CA ARG A 88 -15.99 19.58 18.79
C ARG A 88 -14.54 19.56 18.37
N ARG A 89 -14.12 18.62 17.51
CA ARG A 89 -12.77 18.55 16.97
C ARG A 89 -12.49 19.67 15.95
N LYS A 90 -13.54 20.27 15.37
CA LYS A 90 -13.46 21.40 14.44
C LYS A 90 -12.47 21.13 13.29
N PHE A 91 -12.60 20.00 12.60
CA PHE A 91 -11.75 19.67 11.46
C PHE A 91 -11.74 20.79 10.42
N ASP A 92 -10.57 21.07 9.87
CA ASP A 92 -10.39 21.98 8.74
C ASP A 92 -10.42 21.22 7.40
N VAL A 93 -10.05 19.91 7.43
CA VAL A 93 -10.08 18.98 6.31
C VAL A 93 -10.31 17.55 6.82
N ILE A 94 -11.02 16.74 6.04
CA ILE A 94 -11.13 15.30 6.24
C ILE A 94 -10.36 14.60 5.12
N HIS A 95 -9.41 13.75 5.50
CA HIS A 95 -8.65 12.93 4.58
C HIS A 95 -9.02 11.45 4.78
N THR A 96 -9.41 10.78 3.72
CA THR A 96 -9.92 9.41 3.77
C THR A 96 -8.96 8.41 3.16
N HIS A 97 -8.92 7.21 3.77
CA HIS A 97 -8.09 6.08 3.34
C HIS A 97 -8.93 4.80 3.37
N GLY A 98 -8.86 3.98 2.32
CA GLY A 98 -9.60 2.73 2.21
C GLY A 98 -10.91 2.83 1.42
N LEU A 99 -11.86 1.96 1.66
CA LEU A 99 -13.04 1.74 0.81
C LEU A 99 -14.38 2.03 1.48
N GLY A 100 -14.56 1.63 2.74
CA GLY A 100 -15.83 1.75 3.47
C GLY A 100 -15.93 3.06 4.26
N MET A 101 -14.89 3.41 4.98
CA MET A 101 -14.82 4.68 5.74
C MET A 101 -14.99 5.93 4.87
N PRO A 102 -14.53 5.97 3.61
CA PRO A 102 -14.79 7.09 2.72
C PRO A 102 -16.26 7.51 2.63
N VAL A 103 -17.18 6.57 2.52
CA VAL A 103 -18.64 6.86 2.45
C VAL A 103 -19.14 7.52 3.74
N ILE A 104 -18.70 6.99 4.89
CA ILE A 104 -19.02 7.57 6.21
C ILE A 104 -18.44 8.99 6.31
N ALA A 105 -17.19 9.17 5.87
CA ALA A 105 -16.50 10.44 5.92
C ALA A 105 -17.19 11.52 5.08
N LEU A 106 -17.69 11.20 3.88
CA LEU A 106 -18.49 12.14 3.07
C LEU A 106 -19.72 12.64 3.82
N GLY A 107 -20.45 11.73 4.49
CA GLY A 107 -21.61 12.12 5.29
C GLY A 107 -21.24 13.06 6.45
N VAL A 108 -20.14 12.74 7.15
CA VAL A 108 -19.59 13.57 8.24
C VAL A 108 -19.13 14.92 7.72
N ALA A 109 -18.35 14.94 6.62
CA ALA A 109 -17.83 16.17 6.02
C ALA A 109 -18.95 17.11 5.57
N ARG A 110 -19.99 16.58 4.93
CA ARG A 110 -21.17 17.34 4.52
C ARG A 110 -21.89 17.96 5.72
N PHE A 111 -22.00 17.22 6.83
CA PHE A 111 -22.61 17.74 8.07
C PHE A 111 -21.75 18.82 8.73
N LEU A 112 -20.44 18.68 8.68
CA LEU A 112 -19.50 19.62 9.31
C LEU A 112 -19.17 20.83 8.43
N GLY A 113 -19.47 20.80 7.12
CA GLY A 113 -19.09 21.84 6.16
C GLY A 113 -17.57 21.90 5.98
N VAL A 114 -16.91 20.75 5.69
CA VAL A 114 -15.45 20.67 5.51
C VAL A 114 -15.09 19.90 4.24
N PRO A 115 -13.95 20.23 3.59
CA PRO A 115 -13.48 19.56 2.38
C PRO A 115 -13.06 18.11 2.66
N VAL A 116 -13.17 17.27 1.62
CA VAL A 116 -12.71 15.87 1.63
C VAL A 116 -11.62 15.69 0.59
N VAL A 117 -10.49 15.12 1.03
CA VAL A 117 -9.40 14.58 0.21
C VAL A 117 -9.37 13.07 0.39
N HIS A 118 -8.95 12.33 -0.63
CA HIS A 118 -8.85 10.87 -0.57
C HIS A 118 -7.49 10.38 -1.06
N THR A 119 -6.85 9.46 -0.32
CA THR A 119 -5.72 8.70 -0.87
C THR A 119 -6.19 7.30 -1.27
N TYR A 120 -5.99 6.97 -2.55
CA TYR A 120 -6.38 5.70 -3.14
C TYR A 120 -5.28 4.66 -2.93
N HIS A 121 -5.39 3.85 -1.87
CA HIS A 121 -4.38 2.86 -1.48
C HIS A 121 -4.62 1.46 -2.05
N THR A 122 -5.83 1.13 -2.46
CA THR A 122 -6.23 -0.25 -2.72
C THR A 122 -6.97 -0.35 -4.04
N ARG A 123 -6.45 -1.16 -4.95
CA ARG A 123 -7.14 -1.51 -6.18
C ARG A 123 -8.29 -2.46 -5.85
N VAL A 124 -9.50 -1.93 -5.81
CA VAL A 124 -10.69 -2.69 -5.41
C VAL A 124 -10.87 -3.94 -6.25
N ARG A 125 -10.58 -3.86 -7.55
CA ARG A 125 -10.72 -5.00 -8.46
C ARG A 125 -9.88 -6.22 -8.06
N ASP A 126 -8.73 -6.01 -7.41
CA ASP A 126 -7.86 -7.10 -6.96
C ASP A 126 -8.37 -7.76 -5.66
N TYR A 127 -9.29 -7.07 -4.96
CA TYR A 127 -9.85 -7.49 -3.67
C TYR A 127 -11.37 -7.74 -3.70
N VAL A 128 -11.99 -7.77 -4.88
CA VAL A 128 -13.45 -7.99 -5.01
C VAL A 128 -13.87 -9.33 -4.42
N HIS A 129 -13.02 -10.34 -4.47
CA HIS A 129 -13.26 -11.64 -3.84
C HIS A 129 -13.38 -11.55 -2.29
N TYR A 130 -12.97 -10.41 -1.71
CA TYR A 130 -13.16 -10.07 -0.30
C TYR A 130 -14.37 -9.15 -0.05
N ALA A 131 -15.12 -8.72 -1.08
CA ALA A 131 -16.25 -7.81 -0.88
C ALA A 131 -17.44 -8.48 -0.16
N PRO A 132 -18.17 -7.79 0.74
CA PRO A 132 -19.23 -8.39 1.59
C PRO A 132 -20.32 -9.08 0.79
N MET A 133 -20.73 -8.48 -0.31
CA MET A 133 -21.80 -9.02 -1.18
C MET A 133 -21.37 -10.30 -1.88
N TYR A 134 -20.09 -10.36 -2.33
CA TYR A 134 -19.53 -11.54 -2.94
C TYR A 134 -19.38 -12.69 -1.92
N ALA A 135 -18.93 -12.38 -0.70
CA ALA A 135 -18.81 -13.34 0.38
C ALA A 135 -20.16 -13.93 0.80
N THR A 136 -21.23 -13.12 0.81
CA THR A 136 -22.58 -13.58 1.13
C THR A 136 -23.11 -14.50 0.02
N LEU A 137 -22.89 -14.14 -1.24
CA LEU A 137 -23.25 -14.97 -2.41
C LEU A 137 -22.36 -16.23 -2.51
N SER A 138 -21.06 -16.13 -2.27
CA SER A 138 -20.16 -17.29 -2.27
C SER A 138 -20.44 -18.24 -1.12
N TRP A 139 -20.86 -17.74 0.06
CA TRP A 139 -21.29 -18.58 1.18
C TRP A 139 -22.57 -19.34 0.85
N LEU A 140 -23.56 -18.69 0.21
CA LEU A 140 -24.78 -19.35 -0.29
C LEU A 140 -24.48 -20.39 -1.37
N MET A 141 -23.41 -20.19 -2.16
CA MET A 141 -23.02 -21.08 -3.26
C MET A 141 -21.96 -22.11 -2.90
N ASN A 142 -21.13 -21.87 -1.85
CA ASN A 142 -20.05 -22.76 -1.38
C ASN A 142 -20.43 -23.59 -0.15
N ASP A 143 -21.71 -23.73 0.18
CA ASP A 143 -22.10 -24.74 1.15
C ASP A 143 -21.69 -26.11 0.56
N GLU A 144 -20.70 -26.76 1.18
CA GLU A 144 -20.17 -28.06 0.77
C GLU A 144 -21.27 -29.12 0.63
N ARG A 145 -22.42 -28.94 1.29
CA ARG A 145 -23.61 -29.78 1.15
C ARG A 145 -24.26 -29.70 -0.24
N TRP A 146 -24.06 -28.57 -0.96
CA TRP A 146 -24.51 -28.42 -2.34
C TRP A 146 -23.50 -29.01 -3.32
N TYR A 147 -22.20 -28.89 -3.05
CA TYR A 147 -21.12 -29.45 -3.89
C TYR A 147 -21.10 -30.99 -3.86
N ALA A 148 -21.41 -31.59 -2.70
CA ALA A 148 -21.41 -33.03 -2.53
C ALA A 148 -22.56 -33.74 -3.27
N ARG A 149 -23.62 -33.04 -3.67
CA ARG A 149 -24.82 -33.60 -4.35
C ARG A 149 -24.92 -33.24 -5.82
N GLY A 150 -24.02 -32.40 -6.38
CA GLY A 150 -24.10 -31.91 -7.76
C GLY A 150 -23.38 -32.80 -8.77
N ASN A 151 -24.02 -33.05 -9.93
CA ASN A 151 -23.38 -33.73 -11.07
C ASN A 151 -22.45 -32.76 -11.86
N ARG A 152 -21.72 -33.30 -12.87
CA ARG A 152 -20.73 -32.54 -13.67
C ARG A 152 -21.29 -31.24 -14.29
N LEU A 153 -22.58 -31.17 -14.57
CA LEU A 153 -23.23 -30.01 -15.19
C LEU A 153 -23.42 -28.89 -14.18
N SER A 154 -23.80 -29.19 -12.93
CA SER A 154 -23.96 -28.21 -11.86
C SER A 154 -22.64 -27.52 -11.49
N ARG A 155 -21.50 -28.25 -11.54
CA ARG A 155 -20.15 -27.68 -11.32
C ARG A 155 -19.74 -26.73 -12.44
N ARG A 156 -20.04 -27.03 -13.72
CA ARG A 156 -19.75 -26.12 -14.84
C ARG A 156 -20.60 -24.86 -14.79
N VAL A 157 -21.89 -24.98 -14.49
CA VAL A 157 -22.81 -23.85 -14.34
C VAL A 157 -22.39 -22.96 -13.16
N SER A 158 -22.01 -23.58 -12.03
CA SER A 158 -21.49 -22.86 -10.86
C SER A 158 -20.20 -22.09 -11.20
N HIS A 159 -19.27 -22.67 -11.94
CA HIS A 159 -18.03 -22.01 -12.35
C HIS A 159 -18.27 -20.84 -13.30
N LEU A 160 -19.16 -20.99 -14.28
CA LEU A 160 -19.55 -19.93 -15.21
C LEU A 160 -20.31 -18.79 -14.52
N LEU A 161 -21.18 -19.11 -13.56
CA LEU A 161 -21.86 -18.13 -12.74
C LEU A 161 -20.88 -17.38 -11.83
N HIS A 162 -19.89 -18.08 -11.28
CA HIS A 162 -18.83 -17.50 -10.47
C HIS A 162 -18.02 -16.46 -11.25
N GLN A 163 -17.53 -16.80 -12.45
CA GLN A 163 -16.82 -15.88 -13.34
C GLN A 163 -17.67 -14.66 -13.75
N ARG A 164 -18.96 -14.86 -14.09
CA ARG A 164 -19.86 -13.74 -14.44
C ARG A 164 -20.18 -12.83 -13.25
N LEU A 165 -20.32 -13.38 -12.05
CA LEU A 165 -20.53 -12.60 -10.82
C LEU A 165 -19.27 -11.84 -10.43
N GLU A 166 -18.07 -12.40 -10.62
CA GLU A 166 -16.81 -11.69 -10.39
C GLU A 166 -16.69 -10.46 -11.31
N VAL A 167 -16.88 -10.61 -12.59
CA VAL A 167 -16.85 -9.51 -13.57
C VAL A 167 -17.90 -8.44 -13.23
N SER A 168 -19.10 -8.85 -12.81
CA SER A 168 -20.17 -7.91 -12.43
C SER A 168 -19.84 -7.16 -11.14
N THR A 169 -19.23 -7.84 -10.14
CA THR A 169 -18.86 -7.22 -8.86
C THR A 169 -17.62 -6.32 -9.00
N GLN A 170 -16.65 -6.65 -9.87
CA GLN A 170 -15.53 -5.77 -10.22
C GLN A 170 -16.02 -4.47 -10.84
N GLY A 171 -16.96 -4.56 -11.79
CA GLY A 171 -17.57 -3.38 -12.42
C GLY A 171 -18.36 -2.52 -11.43
N LEU A 172 -19.07 -3.13 -10.47
CA LEU A 172 -19.79 -2.40 -9.43
C LEU A 172 -18.83 -1.71 -8.46
N ALA A 173 -17.78 -2.41 -8.03
CA ALA A 173 -16.76 -1.86 -7.14
C ALA A 173 -16.05 -0.67 -7.77
N ALA A 174 -15.63 -0.77 -9.04
CA ALA A 174 -15.04 0.33 -9.79
C ALA A 174 -15.99 1.55 -9.89
N ARG A 175 -17.31 1.30 -10.08
CA ARG A 175 -18.32 2.38 -10.10
C ARG A 175 -18.46 3.08 -8.74
N VAL A 176 -18.41 2.33 -7.64
CA VAL A 176 -18.47 2.90 -6.29
C VAL A 176 -17.24 3.75 -6.00
N ASP A 177 -16.06 3.27 -6.36
CA ASP A 177 -14.81 4.02 -6.21
C ASP A 177 -14.83 5.31 -7.04
N THR A 178 -15.15 5.21 -8.32
CA THR A 178 -15.29 6.37 -9.21
C THR A 178 -16.32 7.36 -8.68
N TRP A 179 -17.48 6.86 -8.23
CA TRP A 179 -18.54 7.68 -7.64
C TRP A 179 -18.06 8.43 -6.40
N PHE A 180 -17.26 7.75 -5.56
CA PHE A 180 -16.70 8.35 -4.35
C PHE A 180 -15.59 9.35 -4.68
N CYS A 181 -14.60 8.96 -5.48
CA CYS A 181 -13.49 9.83 -5.90
C CYS A 181 -14.02 11.13 -6.52
N ASN A 182 -15.04 11.05 -7.37
CA ASN A 182 -15.68 12.21 -8.01
C ASN A 182 -16.51 13.10 -7.03
N ARG A 183 -16.52 12.80 -5.74
CA ARG A 183 -17.13 13.61 -4.66
C ARG A 183 -16.10 14.17 -3.69
N CYS A 184 -14.86 13.80 -3.84
CA CYS A 184 -13.74 14.45 -3.17
C CYS A 184 -13.34 15.73 -3.91
N LEU A 185 -12.65 16.64 -3.27
CA LEU A 185 -12.10 17.81 -3.91
C LEU A 185 -10.77 17.51 -4.61
N GLU A 186 -10.03 16.57 -4.08
CA GLU A 186 -8.79 16.05 -4.68
C GLU A 186 -8.57 14.60 -4.29
N VAL A 187 -7.96 13.84 -5.19
CA VAL A 187 -7.56 12.45 -4.97
C VAL A 187 -6.04 12.37 -5.00
N ILE A 188 -5.45 11.69 -4.03
CA ILE A 188 -4.03 11.39 -4.00
C ILE A 188 -3.84 9.95 -4.48
N SER A 189 -2.95 9.76 -5.44
CA SER A 189 -2.49 8.43 -5.89
C SER A 189 -1.06 8.19 -5.42
N PRO A 190 -0.72 7.03 -4.85
CA PRO A 190 0.64 6.73 -4.42
C PRO A 190 1.60 6.45 -5.57
N ALA A 191 1.10 6.26 -6.80
CA ALA A 191 1.92 5.98 -7.98
C ALA A 191 1.24 6.46 -9.28
N ALA A 192 2.03 6.82 -10.29
CA ALA A 192 1.54 7.29 -11.58
C ALA A 192 0.70 6.23 -12.33
N PRO A 193 1.07 4.93 -12.39
CA PRO A 193 0.23 3.92 -13.01
C PRO A 193 -1.15 3.79 -12.37
N MET A 194 -1.23 3.99 -11.05
CA MET A 194 -2.49 3.98 -10.33
C MET A 194 -3.34 5.21 -10.65
N ALA A 195 -2.72 6.39 -10.81
CA ALA A 195 -3.43 7.59 -11.25
C ALA A 195 -4.01 7.40 -12.65
N ALA A 196 -3.24 6.83 -13.59
CA ALA A 196 -3.71 6.52 -14.93
C ALA A 196 -4.92 5.57 -14.91
N GLU A 197 -4.87 4.52 -14.10
CA GLU A 197 -6.00 3.59 -13.93
C GLU A 197 -7.25 4.29 -13.40
N LEU A 198 -7.13 5.19 -12.43
CA LEU A 198 -8.27 5.98 -11.92
C LEU A 198 -8.90 6.85 -13.01
N LEU A 199 -8.10 7.45 -13.89
CA LEU A 199 -8.58 8.22 -15.04
C LEU A 199 -9.35 7.34 -16.03
N GLU A 200 -8.81 6.15 -16.36
CA GLU A 200 -9.47 5.16 -17.21
C GLU A 200 -10.81 4.69 -16.62
N MET A 201 -10.90 4.56 -15.29
CA MET A 201 -12.14 4.23 -14.58
C MET A 201 -13.18 5.36 -14.62
N GLY A 202 -12.81 6.58 -15.07
CA GLY A 202 -13.71 7.73 -15.18
C GLY A 202 -13.68 8.66 -13.96
N VAL A 203 -12.62 8.66 -13.17
CA VAL A 203 -12.39 9.68 -12.15
C VAL A 203 -12.08 11.00 -12.85
N ARG A 204 -12.80 12.06 -12.47
CA ARG A 204 -12.70 13.43 -13.03
C ARG A 204 -12.18 14.43 -12.04
N THR A 205 -12.18 14.08 -10.76
CA THR A 205 -11.57 14.89 -9.70
C THR A 205 -10.07 14.99 -9.94
N PRO A 206 -9.42 16.12 -9.71
CA PRO A 206 -7.97 16.26 -9.80
C PRO A 206 -7.25 15.16 -9.02
N ILE A 207 -6.25 14.53 -9.66
CA ILE A 207 -5.44 13.46 -9.06
C ILE A 207 -4.02 13.98 -8.94
N THR A 208 -3.48 13.98 -7.73
CA THR A 208 -2.07 14.31 -7.48
C THR A 208 -1.31 13.03 -7.11
N VAL A 209 -0.18 12.78 -7.78
CA VAL A 209 0.68 11.65 -7.45
C VAL A 209 1.59 12.02 -6.29
N ILE A 210 1.37 11.39 -5.14
CA ILE A 210 2.20 11.56 -3.93
C ILE A 210 2.54 10.18 -3.38
N PRO A 211 3.78 9.71 -3.57
CA PRO A 211 4.24 8.46 -2.97
C PRO A 211 4.11 8.50 -1.44
N ASN A 212 3.72 7.36 -0.85
CA ASN A 212 3.69 7.25 0.60
C ASN A 212 5.11 7.33 1.16
N GLY A 213 5.27 8.08 2.24
CA GLY A 213 6.54 8.22 2.91
C GLY A 213 6.80 7.14 3.97
N ILE A 214 8.06 6.93 4.27
CA ILE A 214 8.56 6.00 5.29
C ILE A 214 9.21 6.74 6.45
N ASN A 215 9.30 6.07 7.60
CA ASN A 215 10.01 6.59 8.76
C ASN A 215 11.50 6.19 8.71
N LEU A 216 12.32 7.06 8.17
CA LEU A 216 13.76 6.83 8.03
C LEU A 216 14.45 6.53 9.37
N ALA A 217 14.14 7.28 10.42
CA ALA A 217 14.81 7.15 11.71
C ALA A 217 14.67 5.76 12.34
N THR A 218 13.52 5.11 12.15
CA THR A 218 13.30 3.73 12.63
C THR A 218 14.05 2.70 11.78
N LEU A 219 14.12 2.90 10.46
CA LEU A 219 14.73 1.96 9.54
C LEU A 219 16.25 1.98 9.57
N THR A 220 16.84 3.18 9.74
CA THR A 220 18.29 3.37 9.68
C THR A 220 18.97 3.43 11.06
N ALA A 221 18.22 3.16 12.14
CA ALA A 221 18.81 3.03 13.48
C ALA A 221 19.87 1.91 13.48
N PRO A 222 21.04 2.12 14.11
CA PRO A 222 22.08 1.10 14.16
C PRO A 222 21.58 -0.22 14.73
N SER A 223 21.94 -1.33 14.10
CA SER A 223 21.42 -2.65 14.46
C SER A 223 22.48 -3.75 14.39
N SER A 224 22.22 -4.85 15.08
CA SER A 224 22.98 -6.10 14.96
C SER A 224 22.41 -6.98 13.86
N ASP A 225 23.27 -7.83 13.28
CA ASP A 225 22.89 -8.81 12.26
C ASP A 225 21.89 -9.85 12.83
N PRO A 226 20.63 -9.88 12.30
CA PRO A 226 19.61 -10.79 12.78
C PRO A 226 19.70 -12.20 12.16
N PHE A 227 20.42 -12.38 11.07
CA PHE A 227 20.39 -13.58 10.24
C PHE A 227 20.97 -14.85 10.92
N PRO A 228 22.01 -14.78 11.77
CA PRO A 228 22.49 -15.96 12.47
C PRO A 228 21.42 -16.63 13.33
N ALA A 229 20.50 -15.87 13.93
CA ALA A 229 19.39 -16.40 14.74
C ALA A 229 18.37 -17.21 13.90
N HIS A 230 18.36 -17.01 12.58
CA HIS A 230 17.51 -17.75 11.64
C HIS A 230 18.25 -18.88 10.90
N GLY A 231 19.49 -19.18 11.28
CA GLY A 231 20.28 -20.26 10.67
C GLY A 231 20.80 -19.93 9.26
N VAL A 232 20.83 -18.63 8.86
CA VAL A 232 21.43 -18.23 7.59
C VAL A 232 22.95 -18.47 7.67
N PRO A 233 23.57 -19.18 6.69
CA PRO A 233 24.98 -19.49 6.73
C PRO A 233 25.87 -18.25 6.78
N VAL A 234 26.96 -18.34 7.54
CA VAL A 234 27.98 -17.29 7.57
C VAL A 234 28.66 -17.21 6.19
N GLY A 235 28.78 -16.00 5.66
CA GLY A 235 29.37 -15.77 4.33
C GLY A 235 28.42 -16.02 3.15
N ALA A 236 27.14 -16.39 3.41
CA ALA A 236 26.16 -16.45 2.33
C ALA A 236 25.88 -15.08 1.72
N ARG A 237 25.67 -15.05 0.41
CA ARG A 237 25.14 -13.88 -0.32
C ARG A 237 23.67 -13.71 0.00
N ARG A 238 23.30 -12.64 0.67
CA ARG A 238 22.01 -12.47 1.31
C ARG A 238 21.03 -11.68 0.45
N LEU A 239 20.08 -12.37 -0.14
CA LEU A 239 18.94 -11.76 -0.82
C LEU A 239 17.75 -11.67 0.15
N LEU A 240 17.05 -10.56 0.12
CA LEU A 240 15.95 -10.29 1.03
C LEU A 240 14.66 -9.96 0.26
N THR A 241 13.55 -10.48 0.72
CA THR A 241 12.21 -9.98 0.35
C THR A 241 11.33 -9.88 1.58
N ALA A 242 10.34 -8.97 1.54
CA ALA A 242 9.42 -8.74 2.67
C ALA A 242 8.00 -8.55 2.16
N SER A 243 7.06 -9.39 2.60
CA SER A 243 5.64 -9.24 2.30
C SER A 243 4.77 -10.16 3.16
N ARG A 244 3.46 -9.93 3.15
CA ARG A 244 2.50 -10.98 3.52
C ARG A 244 2.60 -12.12 2.49
N LEU A 245 2.57 -13.38 2.94
CA LEU A 245 2.64 -14.53 2.04
C LEU A 245 1.25 -14.85 1.49
N GLY A 246 0.78 -14.03 0.56
CA GLY A 246 -0.44 -14.19 -0.22
C GLY A 246 -0.13 -14.40 -1.70
N LYS A 247 -1.07 -14.98 -2.46
CA LYS A 247 -0.91 -15.22 -3.91
C LYS A 247 -0.57 -13.96 -4.70
N GLU A 248 -1.15 -12.83 -4.29
CA GLU A 248 -0.95 -11.53 -4.91
C GLU A 248 0.50 -11.01 -4.82
N LYS A 249 1.32 -11.61 -3.94
CA LYS A 249 2.73 -11.21 -3.75
C LYS A 249 3.72 -11.96 -4.65
N SER A 250 3.26 -12.98 -5.37
CA SER A 250 4.04 -13.71 -6.38
C SER A 250 5.39 -14.22 -5.86
N ILE A 251 5.43 -14.70 -4.60
CA ILE A 251 6.65 -15.27 -4.00
C ILE A 251 7.03 -16.60 -4.69
N ASP A 252 6.07 -17.32 -5.23
CA ASP A 252 6.27 -18.48 -6.09
C ASP A 252 7.15 -18.14 -7.30
N LEU A 253 6.83 -17.06 -8.02
CA LEU A 253 7.66 -16.55 -9.13
C LEU A 253 9.02 -16.06 -8.66
N LEU A 254 9.14 -15.52 -7.45
CA LEU A 254 10.43 -15.13 -6.88
C LEU A 254 11.31 -16.35 -6.59
N LEU A 255 10.74 -17.44 -6.09
CA LEU A 255 11.45 -18.69 -5.86
C LEU A 255 12.00 -19.30 -7.16
N GLU A 256 11.22 -19.24 -8.26
CA GLU A 256 11.69 -19.67 -9.58
C GLU A 256 12.91 -18.84 -10.05
N ARG A 257 12.85 -17.51 -9.88
CA ARG A 257 13.98 -16.62 -10.20
C ARG A 257 15.19 -16.87 -9.29
N PHE A 258 14.92 -17.14 -8.01
CA PHE A 258 15.99 -17.48 -7.06
C PHE A 258 16.69 -18.79 -7.43
N ALA A 259 15.98 -19.78 -7.95
CA ALA A 259 16.60 -21.01 -8.45
C ALA A 259 17.61 -20.71 -9.60
N LEU A 260 17.29 -19.76 -10.49
CA LEU A 260 18.21 -19.31 -11.55
C LEU A 260 19.43 -18.54 -10.99
N ILE A 261 19.23 -17.76 -9.93
CA ILE A 261 20.31 -17.05 -9.24
C ILE A 261 21.23 -18.07 -8.56
N ARG A 262 20.67 -19.02 -7.83
CA ARG A 262 21.42 -20.05 -7.10
C ARG A 262 22.23 -20.98 -8.01
N ALA A 263 21.72 -21.25 -9.21
CA ALA A 263 22.46 -22.01 -10.21
C ALA A 263 23.77 -21.31 -10.65
N ARG A 264 23.84 -19.97 -10.53
CA ARG A 264 25.02 -19.16 -10.86
C ARG A 264 25.87 -18.81 -9.64
N LEU A 265 25.22 -18.67 -8.48
CA LEU A 265 25.84 -18.34 -7.18
C LEU A 265 25.38 -19.36 -6.13
N PRO A 266 26.11 -20.48 -5.96
CA PRO A 266 25.73 -21.53 -5.01
C PRO A 266 25.71 -21.11 -3.53
N ASP A 267 26.35 -20.00 -3.18
CA ASP A 267 26.38 -19.38 -1.85
C ASP A 267 25.24 -18.35 -1.65
N ALA A 268 24.39 -18.13 -2.64
CA ALA A 268 23.21 -17.27 -2.51
C ALA A 268 22.17 -17.87 -1.53
N HIS A 269 21.61 -17.02 -0.67
CA HIS A 269 20.60 -17.40 0.31
C HIS A 269 19.43 -16.37 0.30
N LEU A 270 18.21 -16.83 0.09
CA LEU A 270 17.03 -16.01 0.08
C LEU A 270 16.37 -15.98 1.46
N ILE A 271 16.18 -14.80 2.01
CA ILE A 271 15.45 -14.57 3.25
C ILE A 271 14.09 -13.96 2.92
N VAL A 272 13.03 -14.62 3.35
CA VAL A 272 11.63 -14.22 3.14
C VAL A 272 11.05 -13.76 4.48
N LEU A 273 10.91 -12.43 4.64
CA LEU A 273 10.28 -11.83 5.81
C LEU A 273 8.77 -11.79 5.63
N GLY A 274 8.05 -12.35 6.57
CA GLY A 274 6.60 -12.34 6.61
C GLY A 274 5.97 -13.70 6.79
N ASP A 275 4.65 -13.67 6.95
CA ASP A 275 3.82 -14.86 7.12
C ASP A 275 2.52 -14.73 6.31
N GLY A 276 1.80 -15.83 6.13
CA GLY A 276 0.53 -15.83 5.42
C GLY A 276 0.06 -17.21 4.97
N PRO A 277 -1.12 -17.26 4.35
CA PRO A 277 -1.78 -18.53 4.02
C PRO A 277 -0.98 -19.40 3.02
N GLU A 278 -0.15 -18.77 2.18
CA GLU A 278 0.63 -19.50 1.16
C GLU A 278 1.94 -20.09 1.69
N ARG A 279 2.31 -19.87 2.97
CA ARG A 279 3.62 -20.29 3.50
C ARG A 279 3.96 -21.74 3.23
N LEU A 280 3.08 -22.67 3.58
CA LEU A 280 3.33 -24.11 3.39
C LEU A 280 3.47 -24.48 1.90
N ALA A 281 2.66 -23.86 1.03
CA ALA A 281 2.75 -24.08 -0.41
C ALA A 281 4.07 -23.55 -0.98
N LEU A 282 4.53 -22.39 -0.50
CA LEU A 282 5.81 -21.78 -0.92
C LEU A 282 7.02 -22.60 -0.43
N GLU A 283 6.97 -23.15 0.78
CA GLU A 283 8.01 -24.05 1.29
C GLU A 283 8.10 -25.34 0.46
N ALA A 284 6.95 -25.91 0.08
CA ALA A 284 6.89 -27.07 -0.81
C ALA A 284 7.38 -26.74 -2.22
N HIS A 285 7.06 -25.54 -2.74
CA HIS A 285 7.53 -25.08 -4.03
C HIS A 285 9.03 -24.90 -4.05
N ALA A 286 9.63 -24.26 -3.03
CA ALA A 286 11.09 -24.17 -2.87
C ALA A 286 11.77 -25.54 -2.86
N ALA A 287 11.14 -26.53 -2.22
CA ALA A 287 11.65 -27.92 -2.24
C ALA A 287 11.58 -28.55 -3.63
N SER A 288 10.49 -28.33 -4.39
CA SER A 288 10.35 -28.83 -5.77
C SER A 288 11.35 -28.21 -6.74
N LEU A 289 11.80 -26.98 -6.47
CA LEU A 289 12.85 -26.28 -7.22
C LEU A 289 14.27 -26.66 -6.77
N GLY A 290 14.42 -27.47 -5.74
CA GLY A 290 15.73 -27.90 -5.20
C GLY A 290 16.49 -26.79 -4.45
N VAL A 291 15.81 -25.74 -3.98
CA VAL A 291 16.42 -24.60 -3.29
C VAL A 291 15.99 -24.42 -1.83
N ARG A 292 15.24 -25.38 -1.27
CA ARG A 292 14.67 -25.26 0.08
C ARG A 292 15.71 -25.01 1.18
N ASP A 293 16.89 -25.59 1.05
CA ASP A 293 18.04 -25.42 1.96
C ASP A 293 18.65 -24.02 1.95
N ALA A 294 18.39 -23.27 0.88
CA ALA A 294 18.89 -21.91 0.67
C ALA A 294 17.79 -20.84 0.83
N VAL A 295 16.62 -21.21 1.35
CA VAL A 295 15.51 -20.28 1.58
C VAL A 295 15.10 -20.33 3.05
N THR A 296 15.17 -19.18 3.71
CA THR A 296 14.74 -19.02 5.11
C THR A 296 13.45 -18.21 5.17
N PHE A 297 12.38 -18.80 5.68
CA PHE A 297 11.12 -18.11 6.00
C PHE A 297 11.13 -17.73 7.48
N THR A 298 11.29 -16.44 7.79
CA THR A 298 11.42 -15.96 9.18
C THR A 298 10.11 -15.91 9.95
N GLY A 299 8.97 -15.94 9.25
CA GLY A 299 7.69 -15.53 9.81
C GLY A 299 7.56 -14.01 9.92
N TYR A 300 6.55 -13.56 10.64
CA TYR A 300 6.28 -12.14 10.82
C TYR A 300 7.42 -11.41 11.54
N VAL A 301 7.86 -10.30 10.95
CA VAL A 301 8.83 -9.36 11.53
C VAL A 301 8.15 -8.02 11.78
N SER A 302 8.29 -7.48 12.99
CA SER A 302 7.67 -6.20 13.34
C SER A 302 8.37 -5.01 12.67
N SER A 303 7.62 -3.94 12.40
CA SER A 303 8.17 -2.69 11.84
C SER A 303 9.24 -2.03 12.71
N ALA A 304 9.29 -2.37 14.00
CA ALA A 304 10.30 -1.85 14.92
C ALA A 304 11.70 -2.42 14.66
N VAL A 305 11.81 -3.61 14.10
CA VAL A 305 13.08 -4.32 13.89
C VAL A 305 13.35 -4.71 12.43
N ILE A 306 12.41 -4.44 11.51
CA ILE A 306 12.57 -4.82 10.10
C ILE A 306 13.80 -4.15 9.46
N GLY A 307 14.14 -2.93 9.91
CA GLY A 307 15.34 -2.21 9.48
C GLY A 307 16.64 -3.00 9.70
N HIS A 308 16.70 -3.85 10.75
CA HIS A 308 17.87 -4.70 11.00
C HIS A 308 18.11 -5.67 9.85
N TYR A 309 17.06 -6.24 9.28
CA TYR A 309 17.17 -7.16 8.16
C TYR A 309 17.59 -6.44 6.88
N TYR A 310 17.02 -5.26 6.61
CA TYR A 310 17.42 -4.46 5.44
C TYR A 310 18.89 -4.04 5.51
N GLN A 311 19.39 -3.62 6.70
CA GLN A 311 20.78 -3.15 6.87
C GLN A 311 21.83 -4.25 6.71
N HIS A 312 21.45 -5.53 6.86
CA HIS A 312 22.38 -6.65 6.84
C HIS A 312 22.19 -7.58 5.63
N ALA A 313 21.30 -7.26 4.70
CA ALA A 313 21.18 -7.93 3.40
C ALA A 313 22.03 -7.23 2.32
N GLU A 314 22.22 -7.88 1.17
CA GLU A 314 23.02 -7.34 0.07
C GLU A 314 22.13 -6.84 -1.09
N VAL A 315 21.01 -7.51 -1.40
CA VAL A 315 20.08 -7.11 -2.46
C VAL A 315 18.65 -7.40 -2.02
N PHE A 316 17.76 -6.44 -2.23
CA PHE A 316 16.32 -6.65 -2.08
C PHE A 316 15.73 -7.13 -3.40
N VAL A 317 15.03 -8.27 -3.38
CA VAL A 317 14.44 -8.89 -4.55
C VAL A 317 12.92 -8.90 -4.44
N PHE A 318 12.23 -8.47 -5.50
CA PHE A 318 10.78 -8.23 -5.41
C PHE A 318 10.05 -8.60 -6.69
N ALA A 319 9.09 -9.53 -6.60
CA ALA A 319 8.34 -10.04 -7.76
C ALA A 319 6.85 -9.71 -7.74
N SER A 320 6.35 -8.98 -6.73
CA SER A 320 4.91 -8.63 -6.62
C SER A 320 4.44 -7.78 -7.79
N VAL A 321 3.23 -8.08 -8.27
CA VAL A 321 2.59 -7.38 -9.41
C VAL A 321 1.39 -6.54 -9.01
N SER A 322 1.00 -6.58 -7.74
CA SER A 322 -0.22 -5.93 -7.23
C SER A 322 0.05 -4.73 -6.33
N GLU A 323 1.27 -4.21 -6.34
CA GLU A 323 1.64 -3.13 -5.45
C GLU A 323 1.07 -1.79 -5.92
N THR A 324 0.41 -1.09 -5.03
CA THR A 324 0.02 0.30 -5.28
C THR A 324 1.23 1.23 -5.23
N GLN A 325 2.27 0.87 -4.47
CA GLN A 325 3.57 1.56 -4.44
C GLN A 325 4.75 0.63 -4.18
N GLY A 326 4.64 -0.35 -3.25
CA GLY A 326 5.76 -1.21 -2.86
C GLY A 326 6.63 -0.59 -1.75
N LEU A 327 6.01 -0.14 -0.66
CA LEU A 327 6.70 0.51 0.48
C LEU A 327 7.93 -0.27 0.97
N VAL A 328 7.88 -1.61 0.96
CA VAL A 328 9.01 -2.47 1.38
C VAL A 328 10.25 -2.28 0.52
N ALA A 329 10.09 -1.99 -0.78
CA ALA A 329 11.22 -1.67 -1.66
C ALA A 329 11.82 -0.29 -1.34
N LEU A 330 10.99 0.69 -0.99
CA LEU A 330 11.44 2.00 -0.53
C LEU A 330 12.11 1.91 0.85
N GLU A 331 11.62 1.07 1.75
CA GLU A 331 12.22 0.79 3.05
C GLU A 331 13.62 0.15 2.89
N ALA A 332 13.75 -0.80 1.98
CA ALA A 332 15.03 -1.41 1.62
C ALA A 332 16.00 -0.36 1.07
N ALA A 333 15.56 0.47 0.12
CA ALA A 333 16.36 1.56 -0.44
C ALA A 333 16.84 2.55 0.63
N ALA A 334 16.00 2.87 1.63
CA ALA A 334 16.39 3.75 2.75
C ALA A 334 17.52 3.20 3.60
N CYS A 335 17.64 1.89 3.67
CA CYS A 335 18.75 1.21 4.35
C CYS A 335 19.98 1.02 3.43
N GLY A 336 19.97 1.62 2.24
CA GLY A 336 21.05 1.48 1.27
C GLY A 336 21.06 0.11 0.57
N LEU A 337 19.96 -0.61 0.55
CA LEU A 337 19.85 -1.92 -0.08
C LEU A 337 19.37 -1.75 -1.53
N PRO A 338 20.21 -2.09 -2.55
CA PRO A 338 19.80 -2.05 -3.95
C PRO A 338 18.62 -2.98 -4.20
N VAL A 339 17.70 -2.57 -5.09
CA VAL A 339 16.46 -3.30 -5.36
C VAL A 339 16.48 -3.90 -6.76
N VAL A 340 16.20 -5.20 -6.89
CA VAL A 340 15.89 -5.83 -8.18
C VAL A 340 14.41 -6.23 -8.15
N ALA A 341 13.61 -5.58 -8.98
CA ALA A 341 12.16 -5.76 -8.97
C ALA A 341 11.59 -6.01 -10.37
N ARG A 342 10.42 -6.66 -10.42
CA ARG A 342 9.59 -6.61 -11.63
C ARG A 342 9.08 -5.20 -11.82
N GLY A 343 9.35 -4.62 -13.01
CA GLY A 343 9.05 -3.23 -13.35
C GLY A 343 7.57 -2.99 -13.64
N GLU A 344 6.67 -3.31 -12.70
CA GLU A 344 5.23 -3.16 -12.88
C GLU A 344 4.59 -2.38 -11.73
N MET A 345 3.54 -1.66 -12.05
CA MET A 345 2.72 -0.95 -11.07
C MET A 345 3.53 0.02 -10.19
N GLY A 346 3.18 0.17 -8.94
CA GLY A 346 3.74 1.17 -8.05
C GLY A 346 5.20 0.96 -7.63
N VAL A 347 5.80 -0.22 -7.84
CA VAL A 347 7.22 -0.44 -7.51
C VAL A 347 8.16 0.45 -8.34
N ILE A 348 7.73 0.88 -9.52
CA ILE A 348 8.49 1.80 -10.39
C ILE A 348 8.76 3.16 -9.72
N GLU A 349 7.94 3.56 -8.75
CA GLU A 349 8.15 4.78 -7.97
C GLU A 349 9.23 4.61 -6.88
N CYS A 350 9.58 3.36 -6.56
CA CYS A 350 10.52 3.03 -5.48
C CYS A 350 11.93 2.71 -5.98
N VAL A 351 12.12 2.59 -7.31
CA VAL A 351 13.40 2.21 -7.93
C VAL A 351 13.74 3.15 -9.08
N ARG A 352 14.91 3.72 -9.06
CA ARG A 352 15.51 4.42 -10.22
C ARG A 352 16.32 3.41 -11.01
N ASP A 353 15.77 2.95 -12.15
CA ASP A 353 16.39 1.89 -12.96
C ASP A 353 17.82 2.25 -13.38
N GLY A 354 18.75 1.30 -13.20
CA GLY A 354 20.17 1.50 -13.46
C GLY A 354 20.90 2.44 -12.49
N GLN A 355 20.27 2.89 -11.40
CA GLN A 355 20.86 3.80 -10.40
C GLN A 355 20.71 3.30 -8.97
N THR A 356 19.47 2.98 -8.54
CA THR A 356 19.19 2.48 -7.18
C THR A 356 18.85 1.00 -7.18
N GLY A 357 18.80 0.39 -8.35
CA GLY A 357 18.41 -0.99 -8.57
C GLY A 357 18.08 -1.23 -10.04
N TYR A 358 17.40 -2.33 -10.29
CA TYR A 358 16.95 -2.70 -11.62
C TYR A 358 15.45 -3.00 -11.65
N LEU A 359 14.77 -2.43 -12.65
CA LEU A 359 13.41 -2.77 -13.03
C LEU A 359 13.46 -3.74 -14.22
N VAL A 360 13.11 -4.98 -13.99
CA VAL A 360 13.19 -6.04 -15.00
C VAL A 360 11.79 -6.35 -15.53
N ASP A 361 11.67 -6.64 -16.83
CA ASP A 361 10.42 -7.06 -17.46
C ASP A 361 9.83 -8.27 -16.70
N LYS A 362 8.52 -8.32 -16.61
CA LYS A 362 7.79 -9.35 -15.85
C LYS A 362 8.08 -10.77 -16.31
N ASP A 363 8.32 -10.95 -17.60
CA ASP A 363 8.51 -12.25 -18.24
C ASP A 363 10.02 -12.58 -18.40
N ASP A 364 10.93 -11.65 -18.07
CA ASP A 364 12.37 -11.85 -18.17
C ASP A 364 12.98 -12.39 -16.85
N ALA A 365 12.68 -13.66 -16.53
CA ALA A 365 13.28 -14.31 -15.38
C ALA A 365 14.81 -14.48 -15.48
N PRO A 366 15.40 -14.80 -16.67
CA PRO A 366 16.86 -14.82 -16.82
C PRO A 366 17.52 -13.45 -16.60
N GLY A 367 16.91 -12.35 -17.07
CA GLY A 367 17.38 -11.00 -16.86
C GLY A 367 17.32 -10.60 -15.38
N PHE A 368 16.25 -10.95 -14.69
CA PHE A 368 16.12 -10.75 -13.23
C PHE A 368 17.28 -11.42 -12.49
N ALA A 369 17.56 -12.69 -12.81
CA ALA A 369 18.68 -13.42 -12.21
C ALA A 369 20.03 -12.80 -12.57
N ALA A 370 20.24 -12.37 -13.83
CA ALA A 370 21.48 -11.76 -14.27
C ALA A 370 21.77 -10.45 -13.54
N ARG A 371 20.79 -9.55 -13.41
CA ARG A 371 20.92 -8.27 -12.71
C ARG A 371 21.16 -8.45 -11.21
N THR A 372 20.53 -9.47 -10.60
CA THR A 372 20.80 -9.80 -9.19
C THR A 372 22.21 -10.30 -8.99
N VAL A 373 22.68 -11.21 -9.85
CA VAL A 373 24.05 -11.75 -9.80
C VAL A 373 25.09 -10.64 -10.05
N GLU A 374 24.85 -9.75 -10.98
CA GLU A 374 25.70 -8.59 -11.28
C GLU A 374 25.93 -7.74 -10.01
N LEU A 375 24.86 -7.34 -9.30
CA LEU A 375 24.96 -6.57 -8.06
C LEU A 375 25.67 -7.34 -6.94
N LEU A 376 25.50 -8.65 -6.85
CA LEU A 376 26.18 -9.46 -5.83
C LEU A 376 27.65 -9.71 -6.13
N CYS A 377 28.08 -9.67 -7.40
CA CYS A 377 29.45 -10.00 -7.82
C CYS A 377 30.34 -8.78 -8.09
N ASP A 378 29.75 -7.59 -8.24
CA ASP A 378 30.48 -6.33 -8.47
C ASP A 378 30.37 -5.41 -7.24
N PRO A 379 31.39 -5.39 -6.35
CA PRO A 379 31.35 -4.58 -5.13
C PRO A 379 31.28 -3.07 -5.39
N ASP A 380 31.89 -2.59 -6.49
CA ASP A 380 31.93 -1.16 -6.81
C ASP A 380 30.54 -0.71 -7.30
N LEU A 381 29.91 -1.48 -8.18
CA LEU A 381 28.56 -1.24 -8.63
C LEU A 381 27.57 -1.32 -7.46
N HIS A 382 27.72 -2.33 -6.60
CA HIS A 382 26.89 -2.48 -5.40
C HIS A 382 27.01 -1.26 -4.49
N ALA A 383 28.21 -0.79 -4.19
CA ALA A 383 28.43 0.39 -3.35
C ALA A 383 27.84 1.66 -3.98
N GLN A 384 27.96 1.83 -5.30
CA GLN A 384 27.35 2.93 -6.04
C GLN A 384 25.83 2.92 -5.90
N PHE A 385 25.19 1.77 -6.15
CA PHE A 385 23.73 1.63 -6.07
C PHE A 385 23.23 1.79 -4.63
N SER A 386 23.96 1.26 -3.65
CA SER A 386 23.67 1.41 -2.23
C SER A 386 23.62 2.89 -1.81
N ALA A 387 24.65 3.66 -2.16
CA ALA A 387 24.70 5.09 -1.85
C ALA A 387 23.57 5.86 -2.55
N ALA A 388 23.29 5.54 -3.82
CA ALA A 388 22.20 6.16 -4.58
C ALA A 388 20.83 5.82 -3.99
N SER A 389 20.61 4.58 -3.55
CA SER A 389 19.37 4.12 -2.91
C SER A 389 19.10 4.89 -1.62
N ALA A 390 20.05 4.96 -0.72
CA ALA A 390 19.94 5.71 0.53
C ALA A 390 19.64 7.19 0.29
N SER A 391 20.35 7.82 -0.66
CA SER A 391 20.12 9.22 -1.04
C SER A 391 18.73 9.45 -1.60
N PHE A 392 18.27 8.61 -2.54
CA PHE A 392 16.94 8.69 -3.14
C PHE A 392 15.84 8.59 -2.08
N ALA A 393 15.88 7.54 -1.25
CA ALA A 393 14.89 7.34 -0.20
C ALA A 393 14.92 8.46 0.86
N GLY A 394 16.10 9.00 1.17
CA GLY A 394 16.27 10.12 2.08
C GLY A 394 15.61 11.40 1.58
N LEU A 395 15.75 11.70 0.30
CA LEU A 395 15.24 12.94 -0.31
C LEU A 395 13.74 12.85 -0.64
N GLU A 396 13.34 11.78 -1.31
CA GLU A 396 11.98 11.65 -1.86
C GLU A 396 11.06 10.75 -1.03
N GLY A 397 11.60 9.77 -0.32
CA GLY A 397 10.86 8.74 0.40
C GLY A 397 10.47 9.08 1.83
N SER A 398 10.88 10.21 2.40
CA SER A 398 10.59 10.51 3.80
C SER A 398 9.12 10.85 4.05
N HIS A 399 8.60 10.47 5.22
CA HIS A 399 7.24 10.84 5.62
C HIS A 399 7.04 12.36 5.70
N LEU A 400 8.08 13.15 5.98
CA LEU A 400 8.01 14.61 5.99
C LEU A 400 7.86 15.18 4.57
N THR A 401 8.58 14.63 3.58
CA THR A 401 8.44 15.02 2.17
C THR A 401 7.03 14.74 1.67
N MET A 402 6.51 13.53 1.91
CA MET A 402 5.11 13.18 1.63
C MET A 402 4.15 14.17 2.30
N THR A 403 4.33 14.44 3.60
CA THR A 403 3.41 15.29 4.36
C THR A 403 3.37 16.71 3.83
N ARG A 404 4.51 17.30 3.42
CA ARG A 404 4.53 18.64 2.81
C ARG A 404 3.72 18.69 1.53
N ARG A 405 3.87 17.69 0.65
CA ARG A 405 3.05 17.58 -0.58
C ARG A 405 1.56 17.41 -0.26
N VAL A 406 1.21 16.61 0.75
CA VAL A 406 -0.19 16.44 1.20
C VAL A 406 -0.76 17.76 1.76
N LEU A 407 0.04 18.57 2.46
CA LEU A 407 -0.39 19.89 2.93
C LEU A 407 -0.69 20.86 1.78
N GLU A 408 0.01 20.78 0.65
CA GLU A 408 -0.31 21.54 -0.57
C GLU A 408 -1.67 21.11 -1.12
N VAL A 409 -1.97 19.80 -1.16
CA VAL A 409 -3.29 19.29 -1.54
C VAL A 409 -4.37 19.82 -0.61
N TYR A 410 -4.15 19.80 0.71
CA TYR A 410 -5.11 20.33 1.67
C TYR A 410 -5.36 21.84 1.44
N ALA A 411 -4.30 22.61 1.17
CA ALA A 411 -4.43 24.04 0.90
C ALA A 411 -5.31 24.31 -0.35
N ARG A 412 -5.07 23.57 -1.44
CA ARG A 412 -5.91 23.67 -2.67
C ARG A 412 -7.35 23.25 -2.40
N ALA A 413 -7.57 22.11 -1.73
CA ALA A 413 -8.90 21.63 -1.39
C ALA A 413 -9.69 22.62 -0.53
N MET A 414 -9.04 23.24 0.46
CA MET A 414 -9.68 24.26 1.31
C MET A 414 -10.00 25.55 0.54
N LEU A 415 -9.14 25.97 -0.39
CA LEU A 415 -9.39 27.13 -1.25
C LEU A 415 -10.58 26.88 -2.17
N LEU A 416 -10.61 25.73 -2.85
CA LEU A 416 -11.73 25.33 -3.71
C LEU A 416 -13.03 25.25 -2.93
N PHE A 417 -13.00 24.68 -1.72
CA PHE A 417 -14.18 24.55 -0.87
C PHE A 417 -14.76 25.91 -0.43
N ARG A 418 -13.91 26.87 -0.08
CA ARG A 418 -14.32 28.23 0.31
C ARG A 418 -14.81 29.05 -0.90
N GLY A 419 -14.20 28.85 -2.05
CA GLY A 419 -14.59 29.53 -3.29
C GLY A 419 -15.90 29.01 -3.89
N TRP A 420 -16.40 27.84 -3.48
CA TRP A 420 -17.68 27.30 -3.95
C TRP A 420 -18.89 28.15 -3.51
N ASP A 421 -18.75 28.96 -2.45
CA ASP A 421 -19.79 29.92 -2.05
C ASP A 421 -19.76 31.20 -2.93
N GLU A 422 -18.69 31.44 -3.72
CA GLU A 422 -18.50 32.63 -4.55
C GLU A 422 -18.33 32.32 -6.06
N LEU A 423 -17.99 31.07 -6.44
CA LEU A 423 -17.74 30.65 -7.83
C LEU A 423 -18.93 29.90 -8.42
N THR A 424 -19.22 30.14 -9.68
CA THR A 424 -20.17 29.30 -10.42
C THR A 424 -19.57 27.93 -10.72
N LEU A 425 -20.40 26.91 -10.82
CA LEU A 425 -19.98 25.53 -11.12
C LEU A 425 -19.04 25.39 -12.33
N PRO A 426 -19.21 26.18 -13.44
CA PRO A 426 -18.28 26.22 -14.56
C PRO A 426 -16.88 26.74 -14.22
N ASP A 427 -16.76 27.73 -13.34
CA ASP A 427 -15.47 28.32 -12.96
C ASP A 427 -14.63 27.34 -12.12
N ALA A 428 -15.28 26.63 -11.19
CA ALA A 428 -14.64 25.58 -10.38
C ALA A 428 -14.15 24.39 -11.24
N ILE A 429 -14.92 24.02 -12.28
CA ILE A 429 -14.54 22.96 -13.24
C ILE A 429 -13.37 23.42 -14.12
N ASN A 430 -13.33 24.66 -14.54
CA ASN A 430 -12.26 25.21 -15.38
C ASN A 430 -10.95 25.38 -14.59
N LEU A 431 -11.01 25.81 -13.33
CA LEU A 431 -9.83 25.85 -12.44
C LEU A 431 -9.24 24.43 -12.22
N ALA A 432 -10.12 23.46 -11.99
CA ALA A 432 -9.71 22.06 -11.82
C ALA A 432 -9.09 21.48 -13.12
N ARG A 433 -9.61 21.85 -14.30
CA ARG A 433 -9.07 21.41 -15.61
C ARG A 433 -7.72 22.06 -15.95
N GLY A 434 -7.53 23.34 -15.68
CA GLY A 434 -6.26 24.03 -15.97
C GLY A 434 -5.07 23.44 -15.21
N GLN A 435 -5.26 23.05 -13.95
CA GLN A 435 -4.24 22.35 -13.17
C GLN A 435 -4.00 20.91 -13.65
N PHE A 436 -5.04 20.24 -14.12
CA PHE A 436 -4.96 18.88 -14.66
C PHE A 436 -4.06 18.79 -15.91
N ASP A 437 -4.15 19.79 -16.80
CA ASP A 437 -3.33 19.85 -18.02
C ASP A 437 -1.85 20.11 -17.67
N GLU A 438 -1.54 20.91 -16.65
CA GLU A 438 -0.17 21.11 -16.17
C GLU A 438 0.45 19.87 -15.53
N ASP A 439 -0.33 19.10 -14.76
CA ASP A 439 0.15 17.85 -14.12
C ASP A 439 0.32 16.73 -15.16
N LEU A 440 -0.52 16.66 -16.20
CA LEU A 440 -0.38 15.71 -17.31
C LEU A 440 0.87 16.00 -18.18
N GLU A 441 1.21 17.26 -18.39
CA GLU A 441 2.43 17.67 -19.10
C GLU A 441 3.70 17.30 -18.32
N ARG A 442 3.64 17.31 -16.98
CA ARG A 442 4.76 16.86 -16.11
C ARG A 442 4.91 15.35 -16.05
N LEU A 443 3.84 14.59 -16.41
CA LEU A 443 3.84 13.13 -16.43
C LEU A 443 4.26 12.54 -17.78
N LYS A 444 4.36 13.37 -18.83
CA LYS A 444 4.93 13.01 -20.15
C LYS A 444 6.46 13.22 -20.12
#